data_7e5084f7c4caebc667d8180cf45d6046
#
_entry.id   7e5084f7c4caebc667d8180cf45d6046
#
_cell.length_a   1.000
_cell.length_b   1.000
_cell.length_c   1.000
_cell.angle_alpha   90.00
_cell.angle_beta   90.00
_cell.angle_gamma   90.00
#
_symmetry.space_group_name_H-M   'P 1'
#
loop_
_entity.id
_entity.type
_entity.pdbx_description
1 polymer ?
#
loop_
_entity_poly.entity_id
_entity_poly.type
_entity_poly.pdbx_seq_one_letter_code
_entity_poly.pdbx_strand_id
1 'polypeptide(L)'
;MRRGALSPAGQRFWPATRRPLIAVVLLALVTSCGQSDPRTGAAAAPATRQAAEVTPAPVSAALTVSDPHGKTFTLKKKPERVVCLTGLCDDALVELGLAPVATTTPKLLSRPDYLGAKGADIPVIPGSFGGEDVARIAEAKPDLVIGLAGVHDQLRTAVEKFAPLWVVQVKSYDDSIGYLRALAQLTDRGQQQAAAETRFRAKLADGLAKARAAGLDKKPVLAMYGGTSVGVNTTEDVLGHFMSQFFAYPWPSKGGGFETAQAYSVEEILAKAPQVIFIQSFGTSVSEHYKDNPVWKRVPAVAAGKVHEVPTELWSSGRGTRAFGIILDEALAKATG
;
A
#
# COMPACT_ATOMS: atom_id res chain seq x y z
N MET A 1 56.26 15.74 -20.48
CA MET A 1 56.51 16.69 -21.58
C MET A 1 55.24 16.93 -22.35
N ARG A 2 54.93 18.26 -22.58
CA ARG A 2 53.88 18.90 -23.39
C ARG A 2 52.42 18.71 -22.89
N ARG A 3 51.91 19.66 -22.27
CA ARG A 3 51.26 20.99 -22.35
C ARG A 3 50.64 21.33 -23.72
N GLY A 4 49.37 21.72 -23.70
CA GLY A 4 48.62 22.48 -24.70
C GLY A 4 47.19 22.49 -24.27
N ALA A 5 46.67 23.49 -23.66
CA ALA A 5 46.29 24.88 -23.92
C ALA A 5 44.90 24.93 -24.56
N LEU A 6 43.91 25.32 -23.77
CA LEU A 6 43.02 26.52 -23.70
C LEU A 6 42.63 27.14 -25.05
N SER A 7 41.35 27.29 -25.38
CA SER A 7 40.55 28.50 -25.19
C SER A 7 39.41 28.63 -26.24
N PRO A 8 38.60 29.68 -26.29
CA PRO A 8 37.28 29.76 -25.68
C PRO A 8 36.18 30.30 -26.64
N ALA A 9 34.96 30.41 -26.07
CA ALA A 9 33.93 31.40 -26.37
C ALA A 9 33.31 31.54 -27.78
N GLY A 10 32.01 31.51 -27.80
CA GLY A 10 31.14 31.95 -28.88
C GLY A 10 29.75 32.31 -28.35
N GLN A 11 29.62 33.47 -27.73
CA GLN A 11 28.33 34.13 -27.51
C GLN A 11 27.75 34.55 -28.85
N ARG A 12 26.47 34.29 -29.10
CA ARG A 12 25.70 34.99 -30.09
C ARG A 12 24.43 35.56 -29.50
N PHE A 13 24.35 36.87 -29.63
CA PHE A 13 23.24 37.76 -29.26
C PHE A 13 22.01 37.55 -30.16
N TRP A 14 20.89 37.81 -29.57
CA TRP A 14 19.57 37.86 -30.19
C TRP A 14 19.11 39.32 -30.32
N PRO A 15 18.44 39.76 -31.34
CA PRO A 15 17.76 41.05 -31.34
C PRO A 15 16.24 40.89 -31.08
N ALA A 16 15.76 41.82 -30.29
CA ALA A 16 14.37 42.06 -29.96
C ALA A 16 13.61 42.69 -31.14
N THR A 17 12.36 42.32 -31.39
CA THR A 17 11.44 43.11 -32.17
C THR A 17 10.09 43.30 -31.49
N ARG A 18 9.63 44.50 -31.63
CA ARG A 18 8.61 45.32 -31.00
C ARG A 18 7.16 44.88 -31.22
N ARG A 19 6.33 45.26 -30.24
CA ARG A 19 4.86 45.27 -30.25
C ARG A 19 4.26 46.21 -31.30
N PRO A 20 2.92 46.12 -31.58
CA PRO A 20 2.08 47.21 -31.07
C PRO A 20 0.77 46.78 -30.39
N LEU A 21 0.33 47.72 -29.57
CA LEU A 21 -0.96 47.83 -28.87
C LEU A 21 -2.12 48.09 -29.83
N ILE A 22 -3.28 47.53 -29.54
CA ILE A 22 -4.57 48.13 -29.87
C ILE A 22 -5.48 48.03 -28.66
N ALA A 23 -5.87 49.19 -28.18
CA ALA A 23 -6.88 49.41 -27.14
C ALA A 23 -8.26 49.54 -27.79
N VAL A 24 -9.29 48.96 -27.21
CA VAL A 24 -10.67 49.42 -27.39
C VAL A 24 -11.34 49.39 -26.03
N VAL A 25 -11.76 50.57 -25.65
CA VAL A 25 -12.54 50.95 -24.45
C VAL A 25 -14.02 50.72 -24.75
N LEU A 26 -14.77 50.16 -23.82
CA LEU A 26 -16.19 50.44 -23.68
C LEU A 26 -16.60 50.41 -22.21
N LEU A 27 -16.97 51.58 -21.74
CA LEU A 27 -17.55 51.92 -20.44
C LEU A 27 -19.00 51.41 -20.36
N ALA A 28 -19.37 50.81 -19.23
CA ALA A 28 -20.74 50.88 -18.73
C ALA A 28 -20.70 50.98 -17.20
N LEU A 29 -20.98 52.17 -16.71
CA LEU A 29 -21.22 52.50 -15.30
C LEU A 29 -22.63 52.03 -14.91
N VAL A 30 -22.72 51.25 -13.82
CA VAL A 30 -23.92 51.21 -13.00
C VAL A 30 -23.48 51.33 -11.55
N THR A 31 -23.75 52.49 -10.96
CA THR A 31 -23.63 52.81 -9.55
C THR A 31 -24.76 52.13 -8.77
N SER A 32 -24.42 51.38 -7.74
CA SER A 32 -25.34 51.09 -6.63
C SER A 32 -24.55 51.16 -5.32
N CYS A 33 -24.85 52.16 -4.51
CA CYS A 33 -24.43 52.30 -3.13
C CYS A 33 -25.11 51.24 -2.26
N GLY A 34 -24.36 50.58 -1.39
CA GLY A 34 -24.88 49.68 -0.36
C GLY A 34 -23.80 49.33 0.67
N GLN A 35 -23.86 50.05 1.75
CA GLN A 35 -23.35 49.87 3.12
C GLN A 35 -22.36 48.74 3.42
N SER A 36 -21.25 49.18 4.01
CA SER A 36 -20.21 48.40 4.68
C SER A 36 -20.73 47.82 6.00
N ASP A 37 -20.62 46.46 6.16
CA ASP A 37 -20.61 45.81 7.45
C ASP A 37 -19.37 44.94 7.55
N PRO A 38 -18.57 45.04 8.61
CA PRO A 38 -17.38 44.21 8.79
C PRO A 38 -17.78 42.89 9.48
N ARG A 39 -18.00 41.83 8.75
CA ARG A 39 -18.15 40.50 9.31
C ARG A 39 -16.98 39.59 8.90
N THR A 40 -16.14 39.39 9.89
CA THR A 40 -15.35 38.18 10.16
C THR A 40 -15.28 37.17 9.03
N GLY A 41 -14.06 37.03 8.47
CA GLY A 41 -13.72 35.95 7.56
C GLY A 41 -13.92 34.58 8.23
N ALA A 42 -15.01 33.93 7.91
CA ALA A 42 -15.15 32.52 8.12
C ALA A 42 -14.28 31.82 7.07
N ALA A 43 -13.18 31.19 7.51
CA ALA A 43 -12.42 30.27 6.70
C ALA A 43 -13.39 29.24 6.11
N ALA A 44 -13.46 29.16 4.80
CA ALA A 44 -14.23 28.15 4.10
C ALA A 44 -13.69 26.77 4.54
N ALA A 45 -14.54 25.99 5.21
CA ALA A 45 -14.27 24.61 5.52
C ALA A 45 -13.92 23.87 4.21
N PRO A 46 -12.93 22.99 4.21
CA PRO A 46 -12.62 22.21 3.03
C PRO A 46 -13.87 21.43 2.63
N ALA A 47 -14.31 21.66 1.39
CA ALA A 47 -15.42 20.92 0.81
C ALA A 47 -15.13 19.42 0.95
N THR A 48 -15.89 18.75 1.78
CA THR A 48 -15.93 17.31 1.91
C THR A 48 -16.31 16.78 0.52
N ARG A 49 -15.31 16.31 -0.24
CA ARG A 49 -15.56 15.52 -1.43
C ARG A 49 -16.29 14.26 -0.94
N GLN A 50 -17.61 14.27 -0.98
CA GLN A 50 -18.39 13.04 -1.05
C GLN A 50 -17.86 12.32 -2.29
N ALA A 51 -17.01 11.30 -2.09
CA ALA A 51 -16.71 10.36 -3.14
C ALA A 51 -18.06 9.79 -3.55
N ALA A 52 -18.55 10.20 -4.73
CA ALA A 52 -19.72 9.58 -5.33
C ALA A 52 -19.47 8.07 -5.25
N GLU A 53 -20.47 7.35 -4.76
CA GLU A 53 -20.44 5.90 -4.62
C GLU A 53 -20.38 5.30 -6.03
N VAL A 54 -19.17 5.24 -6.57
CA VAL A 54 -18.91 4.63 -7.88
C VAL A 54 -19.03 3.14 -7.68
N THR A 55 -20.16 2.58 -8.04
CA THR A 55 -20.33 1.12 -8.10
C THR A 55 -19.31 0.59 -9.12
N PRO A 56 -18.33 -0.22 -8.71
CA PRO A 56 -17.32 -0.75 -9.61
C PRO A 56 -17.96 -1.59 -10.71
N ALA A 57 -17.68 -1.27 -11.97
CA ALA A 57 -18.10 -2.09 -13.09
C ALA A 57 -17.16 -3.29 -13.25
N PRO A 58 -17.68 -4.46 -13.68
CA PRO A 58 -16.85 -5.60 -14.05
C PRO A 58 -15.86 -5.24 -15.15
N VAL A 59 -14.58 -5.60 -14.96
CA VAL A 59 -13.59 -5.46 -16.03
C VAL A 59 -13.77 -6.56 -17.08
N SER A 60 -13.49 -6.23 -18.35
CA SER A 60 -13.50 -7.20 -19.45
C SER A 60 -12.21 -8.01 -19.49
N ALA A 61 -12.30 -9.27 -19.94
CA ALA A 61 -11.15 -10.14 -20.11
C ALA A 61 -10.14 -9.52 -21.10
N ALA A 62 -8.86 -9.60 -20.75
CA ALA A 62 -7.76 -9.14 -21.57
C ALA A 62 -6.48 -9.92 -21.26
N LEU A 63 -5.64 -10.17 -22.26
CA LEU A 63 -4.32 -10.79 -22.08
C LEU A 63 -3.19 -9.76 -21.93
N THR A 64 -3.49 -8.50 -22.17
CA THR A 64 -2.60 -7.36 -21.93
C THR A 64 -3.28 -6.43 -20.94
N VAL A 65 -2.61 -6.17 -19.82
CA VAL A 65 -3.12 -5.33 -18.75
C VAL A 65 -2.08 -4.26 -18.41
N SER A 66 -2.55 -3.10 -17.93
CA SER A 66 -1.69 -2.10 -17.31
C SER A 66 -1.80 -2.23 -15.79
N ASP A 67 -0.67 -2.21 -15.11
CA ASP A 67 -0.64 -2.16 -13.67
C ASP A 67 -0.98 -0.74 -13.15
N PRO A 68 -1.18 -0.56 -11.83
CA PRO A 68 -1.48 0.76 -11.24
C PRO A 68 -0.42 1.84 -11.51
N HIS A 69 0.80 1.44 -11.86
CA HIS A 69 1.92 2.34 -12.15
C HIS A 69 2.14 2.54 -13.67
N GLY A 70 1.22 2.07 -14.51
CA GLY A 70 1.25 2.24 -15.96
C GLY A 70 2.17 1.26 -16.70
N LYS A 71 2.74 0.26 -16.03
CA LYS A 71 3.52 -0.79 -16.69
C LYS A 71 2.60 -1.82 -17.31
N THR A 72 2.87 -2.16 -18.56
CA THR A 72 2.10 -3.17 -19.30
C THR A 72 2.66 -4.57 -19.03
N PHE A 73 1.75 -5.52 -18.81
CA PHE A 73 2.04 -6.94 -18.70
C PHE A 73 1.17 -7.73 -19.68
N THR A 74 1.78 -8.66 -20.43
CA THR A 74 1.10 -9.42 -21.50
C THR A 74 1.33 -10.91 -21.33
N LEU A 75 0.24 -11.69 -21.44
CA LEU A 75 0.24 -13.15 -21.52
C LEU A 75 -0.15 -13.61 -22.93
N LYS A 76 0.29 -14.80 -23.32
CA LYS A 76 -0.12 -15.44 -24.58
C LYS A 76 -1.46 -16.15 -24.49
N LYS A 77 -1.87 -16.55 -23.27
CA LYS A 77 -3.12 -17.22 -22.96
C LYS A 77 -3.57 -16.87 -21.55
N LYS A 78 -4.84 -17.11 -21.25
CA LYS A 78 -5.40 -16.99 -19.90
C LYS A 78 -4.65 -17.93 -18.94
N PRO A 79 -4.18 -17.41 -17.78
CA PRO A 79 -3.48 -18.23 -16.81
C PRO A 79 -4.45 -19.14 -16.05
N GLU A 80 -4.05 -20.39 -15.87
CA GLU A 80 -4.79 -21.40 -15.11
C GLU A 80 -3.99 -21.92 -13.91
N ARG A 81 -2.66 -21.73 -13.95
CA ARG A 81 -1.72 -22.25 -12.95
C ARG A 81 -0.84 -21.13 -12.42
N VAL A 82 -1.36 -20.42 -11.44
CA VAL A 82 -0.66 -19.26 -10.86
C VAL A 82 0.14 -19.70 -9.63
N VAL A 83 1.43 -19.38 -9.58
CA VAL A 83 2.26 -19.46 -8.38
C VAL A 83 2.36 -18.07 -7.74
N CYS A 84 2.05 -17.98 -6.45
CA CYS A 84 2.10 -16.76 -5.68
C CYS A 84 3.36 -16.69 -4.80
N LEU A 85 4.22 -15.69 -5.05
CA LEU A 85 5.37 -15.37 -4.21
C LEU A 85 5.10 -14.16 -3.30
N THR A 86 3.84 -13.70 -3.21
CA THR A 86 3.42 -12.56 -2.39
C THR A 86 1.96 -12.71 -1.98
N GLY A 87 1.65 -12.32 -0.74
CA GLY A 87 0.29 -12.37 -0.23
C GLY A 87 -0.72 -11.50 -1.00
N LEU A 88 -0.29 -10.49 -1.78
CA LEU A 88 -1.19 -9.79 -2.70
C LEU A 88 -1.77 -10.73 -3.76
N CYS A 89 -0.94 -11.61 -4.33
CA CYS A 89 -1.37 -12.59 -5.32
C CYS A 89 -2.38 -13.57 -4.71
N ASP A 90 -2.07 -14.10 -3.53
CA ASP A 90 -2.98 -15.00 -2.81
C ASP A 90 -4.31 -14.35 -2.51
N ASP A 91 -4.28 -13.11 -1.99
CA ASP A 91 -5.47 -12.32 -1.69
C ASP A 91 -6.34 -12.08 -2.93
N ALA A 92 -5.73 -11.60 -4.01
CA ALA A 92 -6.44 -11.30 -5.25
C ALA A 92 -7.05 -12.55 -5.89
N LEU A 93 -6.33 -13.69 -5.91
CA LEU A 93 -6.89 -14.95 -6.42
C LEU A 93 -8.10 -15.39 -5.59
N VAL A 94 -8.00 -15.34 -4.25
CA VAL A 94 -9.12 -15.70 -3.37
C VAL A 94 -10.33 -14.79 -3.59
N GLU A 95 -10.12 -13.48 -3.75
CA GLU A 95 -11.22 -12.54 -4.10
C GLU A 95 -11.87 -12.86 -5.45
N LEU A 96 -11.09 -13.39 -6.39
CA LEU A 96 -11.58 -13.81 -7.71
C LEU A 96 -12.19 -15.22 -7.73
N GLY A 97 -12.28 -15.91 -6.57
CA GLY A 97 -12.77 -17.26 -6.45
C GLY A 97 -11.82 -18.32 -7.03
N LEU A 98 -10.52 -18.01 -7.03
CA LEU A 98 -9.45 -18.87 -7.50
C LEU A 98 -8.51 -19.25 -6.34
N ALA A 99 -7.63 -20.22 -6.57
CA ALA A 99 -6.55 -20.57 -5.65
C ALA A 99 -5.24 -20.69 -6.42
N PRO A 100 -4.10 -20.35 -5.81
CA PRO A 100 -2.80 -20.59 -6.42
C PRO A 100 -2.50 -22.09 -6.46
N VAL A 101 -1.65 -22.51 -7.40
CA VAL A 101 -1.14 -23.91 -7.43
C VAL A 101 0.02 -24.12 -6.47
N ALA A 102 0.68 -23.05 -6.03
CA ALA A 102 1.66 -23.03 -4.94
C ALA A 102 1.84 -21.59 -4.42
N THR A 103 2.28 -21.45 -3.18
CA THR A 103 2.41 -20.15 -2.50
C THR A 103 3.62 -20.10 -1.58
N THR A 104 4.09 -18.88 -1.25
CA THR A 104 5.03 -18.61 -0.16
C THR A 104 4.33 -18.21 1.15
N THR A 105 3.01 -17.99 1.14
CA THR A 105 2.25 -17.53 2.32
C THR A 105 1.15 -18.52 2.75
N PRO A 106 1.49 -19.78 3.06
CA PRO A 106 0.50 -20.83 3.37
C PRO A 106 -0.34 -20.49 4.61
N LYS A 107 0.22 -19.79 5.61
CA LYS A 107 -0.50 -19.38 6.81
C LYS A 107 -1.61 -18.37 6.50
N LEU A 108 -1.40 -17.49 5.52
CA LEU A 108 -2.44 -16.56 5.05
C LEU A 108 -3.60 -17.34 4.42
N LEU A 109 -3.30 -18.26 3.50
CA LEU A 109 -4.32 -19.03 2.79
C LEU A 109 -5.10 -19.99 3.71
N SER A 110 -4.48 -20.53 4.76
CA SER A 110 -5.11 -21.44 5.71
C SER A 110 -6.00 -20.73 6.74
N ARG A 111 -6.02 -19.41 6.78
CA ARG A 111 -6.96 -18.66 7.64
C ARG A 111 -8.41 -18.97 7.29
N PRO A 112 -9.33 -19.04 8.29
CA PRO A 112 -10.76 -19.29 8.04
C PRO A 112 -11.42 -18.25 7.13
N ASP A 113 -10.92 -17.00 7.17
CA ASP A 113 -11.39 -15.89 6.36
C ASP A 113 -10.77 -15.84 4.94
N TYR A 114 -9.95 -16.85 4.58
CA TYR A 114 -9.43 -17.13 3.24
C TYR A 114 -9.95 -18.45 2.71
N LEU A 115 -9.12 -19.47 2.57
CA LEU A 115 -9.48 -20.79 2.07
C LEU A 115 -9.66 -21.84 3.18
N GLY A 116 -9.29 -21.51 4.42
CA GLY A 116 -9.37 -22.43 5.54
C GLY A 116 -8.55 -23.70 5.32
N ALA A 117 -9.13 -24.86 5.61
CA ALA A 117 -8.46 -26.16 5.45
C ALA A 117 -7.94 -26.39 4.01
N LYS A 118 -8.68 -25.93 2.98
CA LYS A 118 -8.24 -26.04 1.58
C LYS A 118 -6.97 -25.23 1.30
N GLY A 119 -6.76 -24.13 2.03
CA GLY A 119 -5.55 -23.32 1.92
C GLY A 119 -4.32 -24.01 2.50
N ALA A 120 -4.51 -24.87 3.52
CA ALA A 120 -3.43 -25.66 4.11
C ALA A 120 -2.91 -26.76 3.17
N ASP A 121 -3.74 -27.21 2.22
CA ASP A 121 -3.37 -28.25 1.23
C ASP A 121 -2.59 -27.69 0.04
N ILE A 122 -2.46 -26.36 -0.09
CA ILE A 122 -1.73 -25.75 -1.20
C ILE A 122 -0.23 -25.93 -1.01
N PRO A 123 0.49 -26.44 -2.04
CA PRO A 123 1.93 -26.63 -1.99
C PRO A 123 2.68 -25.34 -1.61
N VAL A 124 3.67 -25.50 -0.74
CA VAL A 124 4.50 -24.37 -0.27
C VAL A 124 5.76 -24.27 -1.11
N ILE A 125 6.07 -23.08 -1.59
CA ILE A 125 7.38 -22.77 -2.16
C ILE A 125 8.32 -22.40 -1.01
N PRO A 126 9.34 -23.24 -0.73
CA PRO A 126 10.30 -22.98 0.31
C PRO A 126 11.34 -21.93 -0.12
N GLY A 127 12.09 -21.42 0.85
CA GLY A 127 13.15 -20.45 0.64
C GLY A 127 13.01 -19.24 1.56
N SER A 128 13.94 -18.30 1.42
CA SER A 128 13.86 -16.99 2.07
C SER A 128 13.11 -15.99 1.18
N PHE A 129 12.68 -14.90 1.76
CA PHE A 129 12.03 -13.80 1.03
C PHE A 129 12.97 -13.25 -0.06
N GLY A 130 12.61 -13.42 -1.32
CA GLY A 130 13.42 -13.11 -2.49
C GLY A 130 14.42 -14.21 -2.90
N GLY A 131 14.58 -15.25 -2.10
CA GLY A 131 15.44 -16.41 -2.37
C GLY A 131 14.66 -17.73 -2.38
N GLU A 132 13.49 -17.71 -3.01
CA GLU A 132 12.59 -18.86 -3.15
C GLU A 132 13.22 -19.94 -4.04
N ASP A 133 12.91 -21.20 -3.73
CA ASP A 133 13.39 -22.35 -4.49
C ASP A 133 12.77 -22.39 -5.89
N VAL A 134 13.54 -21.96 -6.89
CA VAL A 134 13.13 -21.91 -8.30
C VAL A 134 12.79 -23.31 -8.85
N ALA A 135 13.43 -24.38 -8.36
CA ALA A 135 13.09 -25.73 -8.79
C ALA A 135 11.69 -26.13 -8.33
N ARG A 136 11.33 -25.77 -7.10
CA ARG A 136 9.98 -25.99 -6.58
C ARG A 136 8.93 -25.14 -7.30
N ILE A 137 9.29 -23.90 -7.71
CA ILE A 137 8.41 -23.09 -8.58
C ILE A 137 8.18 -23.83 -9.90
N ALA A 138 9.23 -24.36 -10.53
CA ALA A 138 9.13 -25.08 -11.81
C ALA A 138 8.33 -26.40 -11.68
N GLU A 139 8.49 -27.13 -10.59
CA GLU A 139 7.72 -28.37 -10.29
C GLU A 139 6.21 -28.11 -10.21
N ALA A 140 5.80 -26.93 -9.76
CA ALA A 140 4.39 -26.52 -9.75
C ALA A 140 3.82 -26.30 -11.17
N LYS A 141 4.65 -26.32 -12.23
CA LYS A 141 4.28 -26.14 -13.63
C LYS A 141 3.38 -24.90 -13.84
N PRO A 142 3.82 -23.71 -13.40
CA PRO A 142 3.02 -22.51 -13.54
C PRO A 142 2.93 -22.05 -14.99
N ASP A 143 1.85 -21.35 -15.31
CA ASP A 143 1.76 -20.54 -16.53
C ASP A 143 1.76 -19.02 -16.21
N LEU A 144 1.82 -18.68 -14.92
CA LEU A 144 2.07 -17.34 -14.40
C LEU A 144 2.70 -17.45 -13.01
N VAL A 145 3.76 -16.68 -12.76
CA VAL A 145 4.32 -16.47 -11.42
C VAL A 145 4.14 -15.00 -11.07
N ILE A 146 3.63 -14.71 -9.88
CA ILE A 146 3.45 -13.33 -9.41
C ILE A 146 4.34 -13.09 -8.19
N GLY A 147 5.23 -12.11 -8.29
CA GLY A 147 6.18 -11.73 -7.26
C GLY A 147 6.12 -10.24 -6.93
N LEU A 148 6.91 -9.81 -5.95
CA LEU A 148 6.98 -8.41 -5.49
C LEU A 148 8.20 -7.71 -6.10
N ALA A 149 7.99 -6.52 -6.65
CA ALA A 149 9.05 -5.69 -7.23
C ALA A 149 10.08 -5.28 -6.16
N GLY A 150 11.35 -5.26 -6.55
CA GLY A 150 12.47 -5.03 -5.65
C GLY A 150 12.90 -6.26 -4.84
N VAL A 151 12.08 -7.30 -4.80
CA VAL A 151 12.35 -8.56 -4.08
C VAL A 151 12.56 -9.71 -5.06
N HIS A 152 11.57 -9.99 -5.90
CA HIS A 152 11.59 -11.17 -6.79
C HIS A 152 12.13 -10.85 -8.21
N ASP A 153 12.54 -9.61 -8.48
CA ASP A 153 13.15 -9.25 -9.78
C ASP A 153 14.40 -10.10 -10.08
N GLN A 154 15.16 -10.46 -9.05
CA GLN A 154 16.35 -11.31 -9.17
C GLN A 154 16.03 -12.75 -9.64
N LEU A 155 14.81 -13.22 -9.45
CA LEU A 155 14.38 -14.55 -9.91
C LEU A 155 14.02 -14.56 -11.40
N ARG A 156 13.89 -13.39 -12.05
CA ARG A 156 13.39 -13.22 -13.41
C ARG A 156 14.12 -14.12 -14.41
N THR A 157 15.44 -14.05 -14.44
CA THR A 157 16.27 -14.83 -15.39
C THR A 157 16.05 -16.34 -15.26
N ALA A 158 15.77 -16.82 -14.06
CA ALA A 158 15.56 -18.24 -13.81
C ALA A 158 14.12 -18.66 -14.09
N VAL A 159 13.13 -17.90 -13.63
CA VAL A 159 11.70 -18.21 -13.74
C VAL A 159 11.21 -18.06 -15.18
N GLU A 160 11.64 -17.03 -15.91
CA GLU A 160 11.20 -16.79 -17.30
C GLU A 160 11.68 -17.84 -18.30
N LYS A 161 12.50 -18.81 -17.88
CA LYS A 161 12.82 -20.00 -18.71
C LYS A 161 11.64 -20.96 -18.86
N PHE A 162 10.67 -20.91 -17.94
CA PHE A 162 9.52 -21.84 -17.94
C PHE A 162 8.16 -21.17 -17.74
N ALA A 163 8.08 -19.98 -17.14
CA ALA A 163 6.82 -19.25 -16.95
C ALA A 163 7.06 -17.73 -16.93
N PRO A 164 6.12 -16.90 -17.39
CA PRO A 164 6.20 -15.46 -17.23
C PRO A 164 6.18 -15.07 -15.75
N LEU A 165 7.04 -14.11 -15.37
CA LEU A 165 7.09 -13.53 -14.04
C LEU A 165 6.53 -12.11 -14.06
N TRP A 166 5.40 -11.90 -13.38
CA TRP A 166 4.82 -10.58 -13.14
C TRP A 166 5.21 -10.06 -11.77
N VAL A 167 6.07 -9.05 -11.72
CA VAL A 167 6.43 -8.38 -10.47
C VAL A 167 5.54 -7.17 -10.24
N VAL A 168 4.88 -7.16 -9.08
CA VAL A 168 3.90 -6.15 -8.68
C VAL A 168 4.47 -5.23 -7.61
N GLN A 169 4.11 -3.95 -7.63
CA GLN A 169 4.54 -2.97 -6.65
C GLN A 169 3.32 -2.38 -5.95
N VAL A 170 3.22 -2.57 -4.63
CA VAL A 170 2.08 -2.11 -3.83
C VAL A 170 2.56 -1.08 -2.83
N LYS A 171 2.09 0.16 -2.97
CA LYS A 171 2.38 1.28 -2.07
C LYS A 171 1.14 1.79 -1.36
N SER A 172 -0.05 1.47 -1.89
CA SER A 172 -1.34 1.90 -1.36
C SER A 172 -2.39 0.79 -1.53
N TYR A 173 -3.50 0.91 -0.83
CA TYR A 173 -4.65 0.02 -1.07
C TYR A 173 -5.31 0.24 -2.44
N ASP A 174 -5.14 1.43 -3.04
CA ASP A 174 -5.59 1.67 -4.42
C ASP A 174 -4.78 0.86 -5.42
N ASP A 175 -3.47 0.67 -5.18
CA ASP A 175 -2.66 -0.26 -5.97
C ASP A 175 -3.21 -1.70 -5.85
N SER A 176 -3.61 -2.11 -4.65
CA SER A 176 -4.21 -3.45 -4.44
C SER A 176 -5.49 -3.63 -5.24
N ILE A 177 -6.35 -2.61 -5.31
CA ILE A 177 -7.54 -2.59 -6.18
C ILE A 177 -7.13 -2.67 -7.65
N GLY A 178 -6.12 -1.90 -8.07
CA GLY A 178 -5.62 -1.91 -9.44
C GLY A 178 -5.09 -3.28 -9.86
N TYR A 179 -4.33 -3.95 -9.00
CA TYR A 179 -3.84 -5.33 -9.27
C TYR A 179 -4.96 -6.36 -9.24
N LEU A 180 -5.97 -6.22 -8.37
CA LEU A 180 -7.16 -7.07 -8.39
C LEU A 180 -7.88 -6.95 -9.75
N ARG A 181 -8.05 -5.73 -10.27
CA ARG A 181 -8.66 -5.48 -11.59
C ARG A 181 -7.82 -6.09 -12.72
N ALA A 182 -6.51 -5.86 -12.72
CA ALA A 182 -5.62 -6.39 -13.73
C ALA A 182 -5.59 -7.94 -13.73
N LEU A 183 -5.53 -8.57 -12.55
CA LEU A 183 -5.59 -10.03 -12.46
C LEU A 183 -6.96 -10.58 -12.88
N ALA A 184 -8.04 -9.87 -12.58
CA ALA A 184 -9.38 -10.22 -13.03
C ALA A 184 -9.52 -10.19 -14.55
N GLN A 185 -8.89 -9.22 -15.24
CA GLN A 185 -8.83 -9.19 -16.70
C GLN A 185 -8.09 -10.40 -17.25
N LEU A 186 -6.89 -10.71 -16.70
CA LEU A 186 -6.08 -11.86 -17.13
C LEU A 186 -6.79 -13.20 -16.91
N THR A 187 -7.59 -13.32 -15.85
CA THR A 187 -8.26 -14.57 -15.44
C THR A 187 -9.72 -14.67 -15.87
N ASP A 188 -10.26 -13.62 -16.53
CA ASP A 188 -11.67 -13.54 -16.93
C ASP A 188 -12.63 -13.66 -15.72
N ARG A 189 -12.37 -12.82 -14.69
CA ARG A 189 -13.10 -12.80 -13.41
C ARG A 189 -13.66 -11.42 -13.06
N GLY A 190 -14.12 -10.66 -14.08
CA GLY A 190 -14.59 -9.28 -13.88
C GLY A 190 -15.78 -9.17 -12.92
N GLN A 191 -16.72 -10.12 -12.91
CA GLN A 191 -17.86 -10.09 -11.98
C GLN A 191 -17.40 -10.26 -10.53
N GLN A 192 -16.48 -11.19 -10.28
CA GLN A 192 -15.91 -11.42 -8.96
C GLN A 192 -15.12 -10.19 -8.48
N GLN A 193 -14.35 -9.56 -9.38
CA GLN A 193 -13.64 -8.32 -9.09
C GLN A 193 -14.59 -7.21 -8.68
N ALA A 194 -15.65 -6.94 -9.46
CA ALA A 194 -16.59 -5.87 -9.15
C ALA A 194 -17.26 -6.09 -7.78
N ALA A 195 -17.65 -7.34 -7.47
CA ALA A 195 -18.20 -7.70 -6.18
C ALA A 195 -17.19 -7.51 -5.03
N ALA A 196 -15.94 -7.95 -5.20
CA ALA A 196 -14.88 -7.79 -4.19
C ALA A 196 -14.56 -6.31 -3.94
N GLU A 197 -14.40 -5.54 -4.99
CA GLU A 197 -14.11 -4.12 -4.90
C GLU A 197 -15.27 -3.35 -4.24
N THR A 198 -16.53 -3.66 -4.57
CA THR A 198 -17.71 -3.06 -3.93
C THR A 198 -17.71 -3.33 -2.43
N ARG A 199 -17.48 -4.58 -2.01
CA ARG A 199 -17.38 -4.93 -0.59
C ARG A 199 -16.27 -4.16 0.12
N PHE A 200 -15.10 -4.09 -0.49
CA PHE A 200 -13.96 -3.40 0.11
C PHE A 200 -14.19 -1.89 0.23
N ARG A 201 -14.73 -1.24 -0.81
CA ARG A 201 -15.04 0.20 -0.77
C ARG A 201 -16.11 0.54 0.27
N ALA A 202 -17.15 -0.29 0.38
CA ALA A 202 -18.16 -0.13 1.41
C ALA A 202 -17.55 -0.26 2.81
N LYS A 203 -16.66 -1.23 3.02
CA LYS A 203 -15.93 -1.42 4.28
C LYS A 203 -15.01 -0.23 4.61
N LEU A 204 -14.31 0.31 3.62
CA LEU A 204 -13.51 1.53 3.79
C LEU A 204 -14.36 2.73 4.23
N ALA A 205 -15.49 2.94 3.56
CA ALA A 205 -16.39 4.05 3.88
C ALA A 205 -16.96 3.94 5.30
N ASP A 206 -17.43 2.76 5.68
CA ASP A 206 -17.91 2.45 7.04
C ASP A 206 -16.80 2.63 8.08
N GLY A 207 -15.61 2.10 7.82
CA GLY A 207 -14.45 2.24 8.68
C GLY A 207 -14.03 3.69 8.91
N LEU A 208 -14.01 4.51 7.85
CA LEU A 208 -13.76 5.95 7.95
C LEU A 208 -14.80 6.67 8.81
N ALA A 209 -16.07 6.33 8.63
CA ALA A 209 -17.15 6.93 9.44
C ALA A 209 -17.00 6.54 10.92
N LYS A 210 -16.73 5.27 11.22
CA LYS A 210 -16.49 4.76 12.59
C LYS A 210 -15.25 5.40 13.22
N ALA A 211 -14.14 5.49 12.49
CA ALA A 211 -12.91 6.11 12.99
C ALA A 211 -13.15 7.58 13.39
N ARG A 212 -13.82 8.36 12.55
CA ARG A 212 -14.16 9.75 12.83
C ARG A 212 -15.12 9.89 14.02
N ALA A 213 -16.17 9.07 14.06
CA ALA A 213 -17.14 9.09 15.15
C ALA A 213 -16.50 8.78 16.51
N ALA A 214 -15.47 7.92 16.53
CA ALA A 214 -14.69 7.57 17.71
C ALA A 214 -13.47 8.47 17.98
N GLY A 215 -13.25 9.51 17.14
CA GLY A 215 -12.10 10.42 17.26
C GLY A 215 -10.75 9.77 17.03
N LEU A 216 -10.71 8.63 16.30
CA LEU A 216 -9.49 7.88 16.05
C LEU A 216 -8.57 8.58 15.05
N ASP A 217 -9.11 9.42 14.18
CA ASP A 217 -8.38 10.29 13.26
C ASP A 217 -7.43 11.28 13.96
N LYS A 218 -7.64 11.52 15.26
CA LYS A 218 -6.80 12.35 16.14
C LYS A 218 -5.93 11.53 17.10
N LYS A 219 -6.10 10.22 17.15
CA LYS A 219 -5.39 9.31 18.04
C LYS A 219 -4.09 8.85 17.38
N PRO A 220 -2.89 9.20 17.90
CA PRO A 220 -1.63 8.68 17.38
C PRO A 220 -1.56 7.16 17.54
N VAL A 221 -1.32 6.47 16.44
CA VAL A 221 -1.22 5.01 16.38
C VAL A 221 0.12 4.64 15.75
N LEU A 222 0.70 3.53 16.18
CA LEU A 222 1.93 2.97 15.65
C LEU A 222 1.67 1.54 15.17
N ALA A 223 2.08 1.21 13.96
CA ALA A 223 2.31 -0.16 13.51
C ALA A 223 3.81 -0.39 13.38
N MET A 224 4.30 -1.47 13.98
CA MET A 224 5.71 -1.84 13.96
C MET A 224 5.88 -3.34 13.75
N TYR A 225 7.06 -3.73 13.33
CA TYR A 225 7.35 -5.12 13.00
C TYR A 225 8.79 -5.48 13.38
N GLY A 226 9.06 -6.78 13.45
CA GLY A 226 10.42 -7.28 13.63
C GLY A 226 10.51 -8.41 14.66
N GLY A 227 11.74 -8.65 15.07
CA GLY A 227 12.13 -9.63 16.07
C GLY A 227 13.43 -9.18 16.71
N THR A 228 14.57 -9.60 16.16
CA THR A 228 15.89 -9.13 16.62
C THR A 228 16.21 -7.70 16.18
N SER A 229 15.70 -7.26 15.04
CA SER A 229 15.68 -5.86 14.63
C SER A 229 14.22 -5.40 14.49
N VAL A 230 13.96 -4.14 14.84
CA VAL A 230 12.62 -3.59 14.87
C VAL A 230 12.51 -2.41 13.91
N GLY A 231 11.47 -2.43 13.09
CA GLY A 231 11.11 -1.34 12.17
C GLY A 231 9.70 -0.82 12.42
N VAL A 232 9.46 0.41 11.99
CA VAL A 232 8.14 1.06 12.02
C VAL A 232 7.55 1.03 10.61
N ASN A 233 6.30 0.64 10.48
CA ASN A 233 5.58 0.86 9.23
C ASN A 233 5.40 2.36 9.01
N THR A 234 5.92 2.87 7.90
CA THR A 234 5.90 4.31 7.59
C THR A 234 4.75 4.66 6.64
N THR A 235 4.44 5.94 6.50
CA THR A 235 3.41 6.41 5.55
C THR A 235 3.73 6.09 4.09
N GLU A 236 4.97 5.73 3.78
CA GLU A 236 5.44 5.35 2.44
C GLU A 236 5.36 3.84 2.19
N ASP A 237 5.13 3.02 3.20
CA ASP A 237 4.78 1.61 3.00
C ASP A 237 3.25 1.41 2.99
N VAL A 238 2.83 0.29 2.40
CA VAL A 238 1.40 0.04 2.14
C VAL A 238 0.56 -0.04 3.42
N LEU A 239 1.09 -0.62 4.51
CA LEU A 239 0.34 -0.73 5.77
C LEU A 239 0.28 0.63 6.48
N GLY A 240 1.39 1.33 6.61
CA GLY A 240 1.41 2.66 7.22
C GLY A 240 0.58 3.67 6.43
N HIS A 241 0.65 3.63 5.09
CA HIS A 241 -0.25 4.41 4.24
C HIS A 241 -1.73 4.08 4.54
N PHE A 242 -2.08 2.80 4.65
CA PHE A 242 -3.44 2.38 4.97
C PHE A 242 -3.88 2.86 6.35
N MET A 243 -3.06 2.68 7.38
CA MET A 243 -3.35 3.14 8.75
C MET A 243 -3.55 4.65 8.83
N SER A 244 -2.82 5.43 8.04
CA SER A 244 -2.94 6.89 8.00
C SER A 244 -4.30 7.42 7.53
N GLN A 245 -5.11 6.58 6.91
CA GLN A 245 -6.47 6.95 6.47
C GLN A 245 -7.45 7.04 7.64
N PHE A 246 -7.19 6.33 8.74
CA PHE A 246 -8.12 6.12 9.84
C PHE A 246 -7.63 6.72 11.16
N PHE A 247 -6.31 6.90 11.30
CA PHE A 247 -5.65 7.31 12.53
C PHE A 247 -4.73 8.51 12.30
N ALA A 248 -4.40 9.24 13.34
CA ALA A 248 -3.21 10.08 13.33
C ALA A 248 -1.98 9.17 13.23
N TYR A 249 -1.25 9.28 12.12
CA TYR A 249 -0.14 8.36 11.82
C TYR A 249 1.16 9.11 11.54
N PRO A 250 1.87 9.62 12.58
CA PRO A 250 3.00 10.54 12.43
C PRO A 250 4.35 9.84 12.17
N TRP A 251 4.38 8.86 11.26
CA TRP A 251 5.54 8.02 10.99
C TRP A 251 5.97 8.12 9.52
N PRO A 252 6.53 9.28 9.06
CA PRO A 252 7.09 9.37 7.71
C PRO A 252 8.36 8.53 7.58
N SER A 253 8.70 8.12 6.35
CA SER A 253 9.99 7.50 6.08
C SER A 253 11.13 8.48 6.37
N LYS A 254 12.22 7.98 6.93
CA LYS A 254 13.43 8.78 7.17
C LYS A 254 14.34 8.86 5.94
N GLY A 255 13.93 8.21 4.84
CA GLY A 255 14.76 8.10 3.63
C GLY A 255 15.92 7.10 3.78
N GLY A 256 16.76 7.01 2.76
CA GLY A 256 17.83 6.01 2.71
C GLY A 256 17.34 4.63 2.28
N GLY A 257 18.10 3.58 2.60
CA GLY A 257 17.71 2.20 2.33
C GLY A 257 16.59 1.71 3.25
N PHE A 258 16.05 0.53 2.96
CA PHE A 258 14.93 -0.06 3.69
C PHE A 258 15.13 -0.05 5.21
N GLU A 259 16.29 -0.47 5.69
CA GLU A 259 16.59 -0.52 7.14
C GLU A 259 16.61 0.87 7.79
N THR A 260 17.14 1.87 7.09
CA THR A 260 17.27 3.25 7.61
C THR A 260 15.94 3.98 7.60
N ALA A 261 15.16 3.80 6.53
CA ALA A 261 13.90 4.51 6.32
C ALA A 261 12.88 4.26 7.44
N GLN A 262 12.96 3.11 8.10
CA GLN A 262 11.99 2.60 9.08
C GLN A 262 12.56 2.50 10.50
N ALA A 263 13.82 2.92 10.71
CA ALA A 263 14.49 2.87 11.99
C ALA A 263 14.08 4.05 12.89
N TYR A 264 13.20 3.79 13.84
CA TYR A 264 12.81 4.73 14.88
C TYR A 264 13.34 4.26 16.23
N SER A 265 14.02 5.14 16.97
CA SER A 265 14.44 4.84 18.34
C SER A 265 13.23 4.84 19.30
N VAL A 266 13.39 4.22 20.45
CA VAL A 266 12.33 4.18 21.46
C VAL A 266 12.01 5.58 21.98
N GLU A 267 13.00 6.48 22.03
CA GLU A 267 12.85 7.89 22.40
C GLU A 267 12.01 8.66 21.38
N GLU A 268 12.22 8.40 20.09
CA GLU A 268 11.43 9.00 19.03
C GLU A 268 9.97 8.47 19.06
N ILE A 269 9.79 7.19 19.39
CA ILE A 269 8.47 6.60 19.58
C ILE A 269 7.78 7.27 20.79
N LEU A 270 8.48 7.41 21.93
CA LEU A 270 7.95 8.10 23.10
C LEU A 270 7.56 9.55 22.78
N ALA A 271 8.39 10.27 22.04
CA ALA A 271 8.14 11.68 21.68
C ALA A 271 6.87 11.85 20.81
N LYS A 272 6.54 10.88 19.98
CA LYS A 272 5.31 10.87 19.17
C LYS A 272 4.08 10.36 19.93
N ALA A 273 4.29 9.84 21.14
CA ALA A 273 3.27 9.45 22.11
C ALA A 273 2.10 8.60 21.55
N PRO A 274 2.38 7.46 20.87
CA PRO A 274 1.32 6.61 20.36
C PRO A 274 0.41 6.11 21.51
N GLN A 275 -0.89 6.13 21.26
CA GLN A 275 -1.90 5.68 22.20
C GLN A 275 -2.34 4.22 21.98
N VAL A 276 -2.05 3.68 20.80
CA VAL A 276 -2.24 2.27 20.45
C VAL A 276 -1.04 1.82 19.63
N ILE A 277 -0.54 0.63 19.88
CA ILE A 277 0.55 0.01 19.11
C ILE A 277 0.11 -1.35 18.60
N PHE A 278 0.30 -1.60 17.31
CA PHE A 278 0.13 -2.89 16.67
C PHE A 278 1.51 -3.46 16.33
N ILE A 279 1.80 -4.69 16.75
CA ILE A 279 3.11 -5.31 16.58
C ILE A 279 3.01 -6.59 15.76
N GLN A 280 3.81 -6.67 14.71
CA GLN A 280 3.99 -7.84 13.84
C GLN A 280 5.31 -8.52 14.22
N SER A 281 5.27 -9.51 15.10
CA SER A 281 6.46 -10.20 15.57
C SER A 281 6.87 -11.35 14.68
N PHE A 282 8.12 -11.35 14.20
CA PHE A 282 8.74 -12.42 13.42
C PHE A 282 9.65 -13.26 14.32
N GLY A 283 9.17 -14.41 14.76
CA GLY A 283 9.90 -15.27 15.68
C GLY A 283 9.85 -14.75 17.12
N THR A 284 10.84 -13.96 17.54
CA THR A 284 10.83 -13.34 18.88
C THR A 284 9.85 -12.18 18.94
N SER A 285 9.07 -12.09 20.01
CA SER A 285 8.14 -10.97 20.25
C SER A 285 8.89 -9.65 20.39
N VAL A 286 8.42 -8.62 19.66
CA VAL A 286 8.94 -7.25 19.79
C VAL A 286 8.63 -6.69 21.19
N SER A 287 7.46 -7.04 21.75
CA SER A 287 7.10 -6.66 23.12
C SER A 287 8.10 -7.22 24.15
N GLU A 288 8.54 -8.46 23.98
CA GLU A 288 9.57 -9.06 24.82
C GLU A 288 10.94 -8.39 24.64
N HIS A 289 11.28 -7.99 23.41
CA HIS A 289 12.53 -7.27 23.13
C HIS A 289 12.64 -5.96 23.94
N TYR A 290 11.52 -5.25 24.13
CA TYR A 290 11.49 -3.97 24.84
C TYR A 290 11.01 -4.05 26.28
N LYS A 291 10.64 -5.22 26.82
CA LYS A 291 9.98 -5.37 28.13
C LYS A 291 10.72 -4.68 29.29
N ASP A 292 12.05 -4.68 29.27
CA ASP A 292 12.88 -4.12 30.34
C ASP A 292 13.37 -2.69 30.05
N ASN A 293 13.03 -2.14 28.87
CA ASN A 293 13.45 -0.79 28.48
C ASN A 293 12.61 0.26 29.25
N PRO A 294 13.23 1.12 30.08
CA PRO A 294 12.51 2.09 30.90
C PRO A 294 11.85 3.20 30.08
N VAL A 295 12.37 3.52 28.87
CA VAL A 295 11.78 4.50 27.97
C VAL A 295 10.53 3.93 27.31
N TRP A 296 10.57 2.66 26.89
CA TRP A 296 9.43 1.94 26.35
C TRP A 296 8.24 1.90 27.32
N LYS A 297 8.50 1.62 28.61
CA LYS A 297 7.46 1.60 29.66
C LYS A 297 6.73 2.94 29.82
N ARG A 298 7.32 4.05 29.39
CA ARG A 298 6.73 5.40 29.43
C ARG A 298 5.90 5.75 28.21
N VAL A 299 5.97 4.95 27.13
CA VAL A 299 5.14 5.17 25.94
C VAL A 299 3.66 5.04 26.34
N PRO A 300 2.80 6.01 26.00
CA PRO A 300 1.41 6.04 26.46
C PRO A 300 0.64 4.73 26.19
N ALA A 301 0.79 4.14 25.01
CA ALA A 301 0.17 2.86 24.67
C ALA A 301 0.66 1.73 25.58
N VAL A 302 1.96 1.70 25.91
CA VAL A 302 2.55 0.67 26.80
C VAL A 302 2.05 0.84 28.22
N ALA A 303 2.08 2.07 28.73
CA ALA A 303 1.58 2.39 30.08
C ALA A 303 0.09 2.10 30.24
N ALA A 304 -0.70 2.23 29.18
CA ALA A 304 -2.14 1.95 29.15
C ALA A 304 -2.49 0.49 28.80
N GLY A 305 -1.50 -0.40 28.56
CA GLY A 305 -1.75 -1.79 28.14
C GLY A 305 -2.38 -1.92 26.74
N LYS A 306 -2.23 -0.90 25.87
CA LYS A 306 -2.77 -0.86 24.50
C LYS A 306 -1.72 -1.21 23.45
N VAL A 307 -0.96 -2.25 23.73
CA VAL A 307 -0.01 -2.87 22.81
C VAL A 307 -0.60 -4.21 22.35
N HIS A 308 -0.78 -4.38 21.07
CA HIS A 308 -1.44 -5.54 20.48
C HIS A 308 -0.49 -6.26 19.54
N GLU A 309 -0.08 -7.47 19.91
CA GLU A 309 0.54 -8.41 18.97
C GLU A 309 -0.55 -8.84 17.96
N VAL A 310 -0.23 -8.73 16.67
CA VAL A 310 -1.15 -9.04 15.59
C VAL A 310 -0.60 -10.13 14.66
N PRO A 311 -1.47 -10.90 13.98
CA PRO A 311 -1.04 -11.98 13.11
C PRO A 311 -0.17 -11.49 11.95
N THR A 312 1.10 -11.89 11.92
CA THR A 312 2.08 -11.47 10.88
C THR A 312 1.68 -11.94 9.49
N GLU A 313 1.07 -13.13 9.36
CA GLU A 313 0.57 -13.65 8.09
C GLU A 313 -0.48 -12.75 7.45
N LEU A 314 -1.26 -12.01 8.25
CA LEU A 314 -2.24 -11.07 7.77
C LEU A 314 -1.64 -9.65 7.62
N TRP A 315 -1.10 -9.12 8.71
CA TRP A 315 -0.69 -7.71 8.78
C TRP A 315 0.59 -7.40 7.99
N SER A 316 1.49 -8.38 7.88
CA SER A 316 2.75 -8.19 7.16
C SER A 316 2.71 -8.75 5.73
N SER A 317 2.11 -9.93 5.55
CA SER A 317 2.06 -10.59 4.24
C SER A 317 0.82 -10.21 3.44
N GLY A 318 -0.32 -9.95 4.09
CA GLY A 318 -1.55 -9.54 3.45
C GLY A 318 -1.46 -8.14 2.86
N ARG A 319 -1.61 -8.01 1.54
CA ARG A 319 -1.47 -6.74 0.80
C ARG A 319 -2.63 -6.49 -0.16
N GLY A 320 -3.65 -7.33 -0.13
CA GLY A 320 -4.81 -7.24 -0.99
C GLY A 320 -6.02 -6.63 -0.28
N THR A 321 -7.11 -6.53 -1.01
CA THR A 321 -8.36 -5.89 -0.54
C THR A 321 -9.02 -6.66 0.60
N ARG A 322 -8.91 -8.01 0.61
CA ARG A 322 -9.42 -8.85 1.70
C ARG A 322 -8.63 -8.61 2.98
N ALA A 323 -7.30 -8.69 2.90
CA ALA A 323 -6.42 -8.44 4.04
C ALA A 323 -6.68 -7.08 4.67
N PHE A 324 -6.70 -6.02 3.86
CA PHE A 324 -6.94 -4.66 4.37
C PHE A 324 -8.33 -4.51 4.99
N GLY A 325 -9.34 -5.18 4.44
CA GLY A 325 -10.67 -5.20 5.05
C GLY A 325 -10.69 -5.83 6.43
N ILE A 326 -9.95 -6.92 6.65
CA ILE A 326 -9.84 -7.60 7.96
C ILE A 326 -8.97 -6.77 8.92
N ILE A 327 -7.82 -6.27 8.46
CA ILE A 327 -6.93 -5.40 9.24
C ILE A 327 -7.69 -4.17 9.75
N LEU A 328 -8.55 -3.56 8.92
CA LEU A 328 -9.38 -2.42 9.31
C LEU A 328 -10.31 -2.76 10.48
N ASP A 329 -11.03 -3.87 10.40
CA ASP A 329 -11.93 -4.31 11.46
C ASP A 329 -11.16 -4.57 12.77
N GLU A 330 -10.03 -5.28 12.69
CA GLU A 330 -9.18 -5.58 13.85
C GLU A 330 -8.59 -4.29 14.46
N ALA A 331 -8.09 -3.37 13.62
CA ALA A 331 -7.49 -2.12 14.07
C ALA A 331 -8.52 -1.21 14.77
N LEU A 332 -9.71 -1.05 14.19
CA LEU A 332 -10.77 -0.25 14.78
C LEU A 332 -11.25 -0.85 16.12
N ALA A 333 -11.49 -2.15 16.17
CA ALA A 333 -11.91 -2.83 17.39
C ALA A 333 -10.90 -2.66 18.54
N LYS A 334 -9.60 -2.88 18.26
CA LYS A 334 -8.52 -2.74 19.25
C LYS A 334 -8.26 -1.28 19.66
N ALA A 335 -8.50 -0.32 18.78
CA ALA A 335 -8.28 1.10 19.07
C ALA A 335 -9.44 1.75 19.85
N THR A 336 -10.64 1.16 19.80
CA THR A 336 -11.83 1.65 20.54
C THR A 336 -12.00 1.00 21.91
N GLY A 337 -11.55 -0.24 22.09
CA GLY A 337 -11.52 -0.94 23.40
C GLY A 337 -10.35 -0.49 24.23
#